data_7a20dc0f1e478779b6c8e394d9fd6dc7
#
_entry.id   7a20dc0f1e478779b6c8e394d9fd6dc7
#
_cell.length_a   1.000
_cell.length_b   1.000
_cell.length_c   1.000
_cell.angle_alpha   90.00
_cell.angle_beta   90.00
_cell.angle_gamma   90.00
#
_symmetry.space_group_name_H-M   'P 1'
#
loop_
_entity.id
_entity.type
_entity.pdbx_description
1 polymer ?
#
loop_
_entity_poly.entity_id
_entity_poly.type
_entity_poly.pdbx_seq_one_letter_code
_entity_poly.pdbx_strand_id
1 'polypeptide(L)'
;GNLILPPLLGLQAGEAVVPAMVGFLVTGIGLPMLGIIAVGLAGTIRDLASRVHPLFAHVFVAANYLAIGPCLAIPRTSSTSFEMFEPLLPAGLSLEVARLVFSVVFFVVAYLLAMHPNALTRLLGRITGPALIALLVFVIGAALFDPASGLEAAHATYASAPAMSGFLTGYQTMD
;
A
#
# COMPACT_ATOMS: atom_id res chain seq x y z
N GLY A 1 0.69 -1.44 2.07
CA GLY A 1 2.10 -1.31 1.72
C GLY A 1 2.74 -0.09 2.38
N ASN A 2 2.30 1.12 2.05
CA ASN A 2 2.97 2.39 2.43
C ASN A 2 3.04 2.69 3.94
N LEU A 3 2.26 2.04 4.78
CA LEU A 3 2.35 2.19 6.24
C LEU A 3 3.22 1.12 6.91
N ILE A 4 3.40 -0.02 6.27
CA ILE A 4 4.12 -1.17 6.84
C ILE A 4 5.58 -1.19 6.35
N LEU A 5 5.79 -0.91 5.06
CA LEU A 5 7.12 -1.03 4.45
C LEU A 5 8.15 0.00 4.96
N PRO A 6 7.84 1.29 5.21
CA PRO A 6 8.81 2.23 5.75
C PRO A 6 9.35 1.86 7.14
N PRO A 7 8.51 1.47 8.14
CA PRO A 7 9.02 0.97 9.40
C PRO A 7 9.88 -0.29 9.27
N LEU A 8 9.44 -1.23 8.42
CA LEU A 8 10.18 -2.46 8.16
C LEU A 8 11.55 -2.17 7.51
N LEU A 9 11.59 -1.22 6.55
CA LEU A 9 12.82 -0.74 5.94
C LEU A 9 13.75 -0.15 7.01
N GLY A 10 13.20 0.66 7.92
CA GLY A 10 13.97 1.23 9.03
C GLY A 10 14.63 0.16 9.91
N LEU A 11 13.88 -0.89 10.26
CA LEU A 11 14.38 -2.01 11.05
C LEU A 11 15.46 -2.80 10.30
N GLN A 12 15.29 -3.03 8.99
CA GLN A 12 16.24 -3.82 8.19
C GLN A 12 17.48 -3.03 7.76
N ALA A 13 17.34 -1.73 7.54
CA ALA A 13 18.44 -0.88 7.09
C ALA A 13 19.36 -0.44 8.24
N GLY A 14 18.88 -0.44 9.49
CA GLY A 14 19.68 -0.09 10.66
C GLY A 14 20.49 1.20 10.45
N GLU A 15 21.81 1.15 10.58
CA GLU A 15 22.70 2.31 10.38
C GLU A 15 22.62 2.90 8.95
N ALA A 16 22.25 2.09 7.95
CA ALA A 16 22.11 2.51 6.56
C ALA A 16 20.71 3.05 6.20
N VAL A 17 19.88 3.40 7.22
CA VAL A 17 18.50 3.86 7.01
C VAL A 17 18.39 5.10 6.12
N VAL A 18 19.31 6.05 6.23
CA VAL A 18 19.26 7.30 5.46
C VAL A 18 19.38 7.06 3.95
N PRO A 19 20.42 6.40 3.44
CA PRO A 19 20.52 6.12 2.01
C PRO A 19 19.43 5.16 1.52
N ALA A 20 18.99 4.21 2.32
CA ALA A 20 17.87 3.33 1.99
C ALA A 20 16.55 4.11 1.86
N MET A 21 16.29 5.06 2.77
CA MET A 21 15.10 5.91 2.73
C MET A 21 15.11 6.84 1.51
N VAL A 22 16.25 7.40 1.12
CA VAL A 22 16.36 8.19 -0.11
C VAL A 22 15.98 7.36 -1.33
N GLY A 23 16.50 6.15 -1.46
CA GLY A 23 16.13 5.24 -2.54
C GLY A 23 14.62 4.92 -2.53
N PHE A 24 14.06 4.65 -1.35
CA PHE A 24 12.64 4.41 -1.16
C PHE A 24 11.77 5.60 -1.58
N LEU A 25 12.14 6.83 -1.21
CA LEU A 25 11.39 8.04 -1.55
C LEU A 25 11.37 8.30 -3.06
N VAL A 26 12.46 8.02 -3.75
CA VAL A 26 12.55 8.20 -5.22
C VAL A 26 11.51 7.34 -5.95
N THR A 27 11.35 6.10 -5.55
CA THR A 27 10.36 5.20 -6.17
C THR A 27 8.98 5.33 -5.54
N GLY A 28 8.88 5.23 -4.22
CA GLY A 28 7.60 5.20 -3.51
C GLY A 28 6.80 6.51 -3.60
N ILE A 29 7.47 7.64 -3.79
CA ILE A 29 6.83 8.96 -3.94
C ILE A 29 7.12 9.56 -5.32
N GLY A 30 8.37 9.56 -5.76
CA GLY A 30 8.78 10.24 -6.98
C GLY A 30 8.08 9.72 -8.23
N LEU A 31 8.06 8.41 -8.44
CA LEU A 31 7.40 7.83 -9.62
C LEU A 31 5.87 8.05 -9.63
N PRO A 32 5.10 7.84 -8.55
CA PRO A 32 3.69 8.19 -8.52
C PRO A 32 3.42 9.67 -8.80
N MET A 33 4.24 10.58 -8.24
CA MET A 33 4.11 12.01 -8.52
C MET A 33 4.32 12.34 -9.99
N LEU A 34 5.35 11.76 -10.63
CA LEU A 34 5.57 11.91 -12.06
C LEU A 34 4.39 11.39 -12.87
N GLY A 35 3.80 10.26 -12.47
CA GLY A 35 2.58 9.71 -13.08
C GLY A 35 1.40 10.69 -13.00
N ILE A 36 1.17 11.27 -11.83
CA ILE A 36 0.10 12.27 -11.63
C ILE A 36 0.32 13.51 -12.49
N ILE A 37 1.56 14.03 -12.54
CA ILE A 37 1.92 15.17 -13.37
C ILE A 37 1.70 14.85 -14.85
N ALA A 38 2.15 13.69 -15.31
CA ALA A 38 1.99 13.27 -16.70
C ALA A 38 0.52 13.18 -17.11
N VAL A 39 -0.33 12.60 -16.25
CA VAL A 39 -1.78 12.53 -16.50
C VAL A 39 -2.41 13.92 -16.42
N GLY A 40 -2.01 14.75 -15.46
CA GLY A 40 -2.50 16.12 -15.34
C GLY A 40 -2.20 16.98 -16.57
N LEU A 41 -1.01 16.82 -17.17
CA LEU A 41 -0.63 17.50 -18.42
C LEU A 41 -1.33 16.92 -19.66
N ALA A 42 -1.67 15.65 -19.65
CA ALA A 42 -2.34 15.00 -20.78
C ALA A 42 -3.87 15.14 -20.74
N GLY A 43 -4.45 15.44 -19.58
CA GLY A 43 -5.88 15.52 -19.32
C GLY A 43 -6.42 14.23 -18.70
N THR A 44 -6.34 13.10 -19.39
CA THR A 44 -6.77 11.80 -18.88
C THR A 44 -5.73 10.70 -19.18
N ILE A 45 -5.82 9.58 -18.44
CA ILE A 45 -4.99 8.39 -18.74
C ILE A 45 -5.22 7.91 -20.17
N ARG A 46 -6.46 8.00 -20.66
CA ARG A 46 -6.80 7.63 -22.02
C ARG A 46 -6.14 8.54 -23.05
N ASP A 47 -6.13 9.85 -22.80
CA ASP A 47 -5.51 10.83 -23.69
C ASP A 47 -3.98 10.63 -23.73
N LEU A 48 -3.36 10.35 -22.58
CA LEU A 48 -1.96 10.02 -22.52
C LEU A 48 -1.62 8.77 -23.33
N ALA A 49 -2.36 7.69 -23.15
CA ALA A 49 -2.16 6.43 -23.86
C ALA A 49 -2.50 6.52 -25.36
N SER A 50 -3.45 7.36 -25.75
CA SER A 50 -3.84 7.56 -27.16
C SER A 50 -2.79 8.25 -28.00
N ARG A 51 -1.81 8.93 -27.35
CA ARG A 51 -0.66 9.53 -28.05
C ARG A 51 0.23 8.47 -28.69
N VAL A 52 0.22 7.24 -28.18
CA VAL A 52 0.94 6.11 -28.78
C VAL A 52 0.12 5.51 -29.92
N HIS A 53 -1.09 5.05 -29.62
CA HIS A 53 -2.04 4.51 -30.57
C HIS A 53 -3.44 4.39 -29.95
N PRO A 54 -4.55 4.63 -30.68
CA PRO A 54 -5.91 4.54 -30.13
C PRO A 54 -6.25 3.15 -29.58
N LEU A 55 -5.83 2.09 -30.27
CA LEU A 55 -6.06 0.71 -29.82
C LEU A 55 -5.28 0.41 -28.52
N PHE A 56 -4.04 0.89 -28.40
CA PHE A 56 -3.26 0.79 -27.21
C PHE A 56 -3.95 1.44 -26.03
N ALA A 57 -4.55 2.62 -26.21
CA ALA A 57 -5.28 3.31 -25.15
C ALA A 57 -6.43 2.48 -24.59
N HIS A 58 -7.22 1.83 -25.47
CA HIS A 58 -8.33 0.98 -25.02
C HIS A 58 -7.85 -0.24 -24.24
N VAL A 59 -6.84 -0.95 -24.77
CA VAL A 59 -6.27 -2.14 -24.09
C VAL A 59 -5.61 -1.76 -22.78
N PHE A 60 -4.85 -0.68 -22.75
CA PHE A 60 -4.15 -0.20 -21.56
C PHE A 60 -5.12 0.21 -20.44
N VAL A 61 -6.14 0.99 -20.78
CA VAL A 61 -7.16 1.42 -19.82
C VAL A 61 -7.95 0.22 -19.30
N ALA A 62 -8.36 -0.69 -20.19
CA ALA A 62 -9.05 -1.92 -19.78
C ALA A 62 -8.18 -2.79 -18.88
N ALA A 63 -6.91 -2.98 -19.21
CA ALA A 63 -5.95 -3.73 -18.38
C ALA A 63 -5.76 -3.10 -16.99
N ASN A 64 -5.67 -1.76 -16.91
CA ASN A 64 -5.61 -1.05 -15.63
C ASN A 64 -6.86 -1.29 -14.77
N TYR A 65 -8.06 -1.16 -15.36
CA TYR A 65 -9.29 -1.41 -14.62
C TYR A 65 -9.41 -2.85 -14.15
N LEU A 66 -9.00 -3.82 -14.96
CA LEU A 66 -8.99 -5.23 -14.57
C LEU A 66 -7.96 -5.51 -13.48
N ALA A 67 -6.76 -4.96 -13.57
CA ALA A 67 -5.71 -5.14 -12.60
C ALA A 67 -6.07 -4.52 -11.23
N ILE A 68 -6.54 -3.27 -11.22
CA ILE A 68 -6.93 -2.57 -9.98
C ILE A 68 -8.20 -3.19 -9.38
N GLY A 69 -9.15 -3.59 -10.24
CA GLY A 69 -10.40 -4.17 -9.82
C GLY A 69 -10.30 -5.67 -9.49
N PRO A 70 -10.98 -6.52 -10.29
CA PRO A 70 -11.24 -7.90 -9.90
C PRO A 70 -10.02 -8.83 -9.92
N CYS A 71 -8.95 -8.49 -10.66
CA CYS A 71 -7.85 -9.43 -10.88
C CYS A 71 -6.79 -9.42 -9.78
N LEU A 72 -6.41 -8.25 -9.26
CA LEU A 72 -5.26 -8.13 -8.35
C LEU A 72 -5.56 -7.36 -7.07
N ALA A 73 -5.93 -6.08 -7.16
CA ALA A 73 -5.95 -5.22 -5.98
C ALA A 73 -7.06 -5.58 -4.99
N ILE A 74 -8.28 -5.85 -5.46
CA ILE A 74 -9.41 -6.15 -4.57
C ILE A 74 -9.25 -7.52 -3.88
N PRO A 75 -8.92 -8.62 -4.57
CA PRO A 75 -8.66 -9.91 -3.92
C PRO A 75 -7.49 -9.84 -2.93
N ARG A 76 -6.43 -9.13 -3.27
CA ARG A 76 -5.27 -8.95 -2.39
C ARG A 76 -5.63 -8.21 -1.10
N THR A 77 -6.45 -7.14 -1.17
CA THR A 77 -6.88 -6.42 0.04
C THR A 77 -7.69 -7.30 0.98
N SER A 78 -8.54 -8.18 0.45
CA SER A 78 -9.28 -9.16 1.25
C SER A 78 -8.33 -10.15 1.96
N SER A 79 -7.35 -10.70 1.23
CA SER A 79 -6.37 -11.64 1.80
C SER A 79 -5.51 -11.01 2.88
N THR A 80 -4.96 -9.81 2.63
CA THR A 80 -4.13 -9.09 3.61
C THR A 80 -4.92 -8.69 4.86
N SER A 81 -6.19 -8.32 4.68
CA SER A 81 -7.06 -8.01 5.81
C SER A 81 -7.35 -9.25 6.65
N PHE A 82 -7.52 -10.41 6.01
CA PHE A 82 -7.71 -11.69 6.70
C PHE A 82 -6.48 -12.09 7.50
N GLU A 83 -5.27 -11.97 6.93
CA GLU A 83 -4.01 -12.27 7.63
C GLU A 83 -3.83 -11.45 8.91
N MET A 84 -4.29 -10.20 8.92
CA MET A 84 -4.29 -9.37 10.13
C MET A 84 -5.35 -9.80 11.15
N PHE A 85 -6.42 -10.42 10.70
CA PHE A 85 -7.51 -10.90 11.55
C PHE A 85 -7.27 -12.32 12.08
N GLU A 86 -6.45 -13.10 11.41
CA GLU A 86 -6.13 -14.50 11.74
C GLU A 86 -5.69 -14.72 13.20
N PRO A 87 -4.81 -13.89 13.82
CA PRO A 87 -4.40 -14.06 15.21
C PRO A 87 -5.53 -13.90 16.23
N LEU A 88 -6.65 -13.29 15.84
CA LEU A 88 -7.83 -13.05 16.69
C LEU A 88 -8.85 -14.19 16.62
N LEU A 89 -8.64 -15.17 15.72
CA LEU A 89 -9.56 -16.29 15.54
C LEU A 89 -9.43 -17.31 16.68
N PRO A 90 -10.54 -17.83 17.21
CA PRO A 90 -10.50 -18.86 18.24
C PRO A 90 -9.90 -20.16 17.70
N ALA A 91 -9.06 -20.79 18.51
CA ALA A 91 -8.47 -22.10 18.20
C ALA A 91 -9.57 -23.16 18.02
N GLY A 92 -9.69 -23.69 16.80
CA GLY A 92 -10.68 -24.75 16.49
C GLY A 92 -11.51 -24.51 15.22
N LEU A 93 -11.46 -23.30 14.63
CA LEU A 93 -12.05 -23.09 13.31
C LEU A 93 -11.09 -23.54 12.21
N SER A 94 -11.62 -24.24 11.19
CA SER A 94 -10.84 -24.52 9.98
C SER A 94 -10.50 -23.19 9.27
N LEU A 95 -9.21 -22.93 9.09
CA LEU A 95 -8.69 -21.68 8.52
C LEU A 95 -9.29 -21.39 7.14
N GLU A 96 -9.54 -22.44 6.35
CA GLU A 96 -10.15 -22.34 5.02
C GLU A 96 -11.58 -21.80 5.06
N VAL A 97 -12.40 -22.31 5.98
CA VAL A 97 -13.79 -21.86 6.15
C VAL A 97 -13.81 -20.42 6.69
N ALA A 98 -12.95 -20.10 7.66
CA ALA A 98 -12.85 -18.75 8.19
C ALA A 98 -12.46 -17.74 7.10
N ARG A 99 -11.47 -18.08 6.26
CA ARG A 99 -11.05 -17.26 5.10
C ARG A 99 -12.17 -17.05 4.10
N LEU A 100 -12.92 -18.11 3.78
CA LEU A 100 -14.03 -18.03 2.84
C LEU A 100 -15.14 -17.13 3.39
N VAL A 101 -15.56 -17.34 4.63
CA VAL A 101 -16.59 -16.52 5.29
C VAL A 101 -16.15 -15.07 5.37
N PHE A 102 -14.91 -14.82 5.79
CA PHE A 102 -14.36 -13.46 5.83
C PHE A 102 -14.39 -12.78 4.46
N SER A 103 -13.94 -13.48 3.41
CA SER A 103 -13.94 -12.95 2.04
C SER A 103 -15.34 -12.61 1.56
N VAL A 104 -16.32 -13.48 1.79
CA VAL A 104 -17.73 -13.22 1.43
C VAL A 104 -18.24 -11.98 2.15
N VAL A 105 -18.04 -11.88 3.46
CA VAL A 105 -18.45 -10.71 4.26
C VAL A 105 -17.75 -9.45 3.76
N PHE A 106 -16.43 -9.53 3.52
CA PHE A 106 -15.65 -8.42 3.01
C PHE A 106 -16.19 -7.89 1.67
N PHE A 107 -16.44 -8.78 0.72
CA PHE A 107 -16.97 -8.37 -0.59
C PHE A 107 -18.40 -7.85 -0.53
N VAL A 108 -19.25 -8.42 0.32
CA VAL A 108 -20.62 -7.90 0.54
C VAL A 108 -20.56 -6.48 1.12
N VAL A 109 -19.75 -6.26 2.15
CA VAL A 109 -19.58 -4.92 2.74
C VAL A 109 -19.00 -3.95 1.73
N ALA A 110 -17.96 -4.34 0.98
CA ALA A 110 -17.36 -3.52 -0.07
C ALA A 110 -18.39 -3.14 -1.15
N TYR A 111 -19.23 -4.08 -1.57
CA TYR A 111 -20.30 -3.82 -2.53
C TYR A 111 -21.34 -2.85 -1.99
N LEU A 112 -21.82 -3.03 -0.76
CA LEU A 112 -22.79 -2.13 -0.12
C LEU A 112 -22.22 -0.71 0.02
N LEU A 113 -20.95 -0.58 0.37
CA LEU A 113 -20.28 0.72 0.45
C LEU A 113 -20.10 1.37 -0.93
N ALA A 114 -19.78 0.57 -1.95
CA ALA A 114 -19.64 1.05 -3.33
C ALA A 114 -20.96 1.57 -3.91
N MET A 115 -22.09 0.98 -3.50
CA MET A 115 -23.43 1.47 -3.88
C MET A 115 -23.78 2.83 -3.27
N HIS A 116 -23.06 3.26 -2.22
CA HIS A 116 -23.30 4.52 -1.52
C HIS A 116 -22.03 5.40 -1.49
N PRO A 117 -21.57 5.96 -2.62
CA PRO A 117 -20.30 6.67 -2.72
C PRO A 117 -20.19 7.88 -1.78
N ASN A 118 -21.30 8.57 -1.52
CA ASN A 118 -21.33 9.70 -0.58
C ASN A 118 -21.11 9.27 0.88
N ALA A 119 -21.62 8.10 1.27
CA ALA A 119 -21.40 7.53 2.60
C ALA A 119 -19.94 7.07 2.74
N LEU A 120 -19.37 6.48 1.71
CA LEU A 120 -17.98 6.05 1.65
C LEU A 120 -17.02 7.24 1.82
N THR A 121 -17.21 8.32 1.07
CA THR A 121 -16.37 9.52 1.16
C THR A 121 -16.46 10.16 2.55
N ARG A 122 -17.66 10.20 3.13
CA ARG A 122 -17.86 10.72 4.48
C ARG A 122 -17.19 9.85 5.55
N LEU A 123 -17.29 8.53 5.42
CA LEU A 123 -16.68 7.56 6.34
C LEU A 123 -15.16 7.64 6.30
N LEU A 124 -14.57 7.65 5.09
CA LEU A 124 -13.13 7.77 4.89
C LEU A 124 -12.59 9.10 5.41
N GLY A 125 -13.22 10.22 5.03
CA GLY A 125 -12.73 11.54 5.42
C GLY A 125 -12.96 11.88 6.90
N ARG A 126 -14.07 11.45 7.47
CA ARG A 126 -14.44 11.85 8.83
C ARG A 126 -13.96 10.90 9.92
N ILE A 127 -13.79 9.63 9.62
CA ILE A 127 -13.41 8.61 10.60
C ILE A 127 -12.02 8.06 10.29
N THR A 128 -11.83 7.47 9.10
CA THR A 128 -10.60 6.75 8.78
C THR A 128 -9.38 7.69 8.68
N GLY A 129 -9.55 8.89 8.10
CA GLY A 129 -8.46 9.86 7.98
C GLY A 129 -7.92 10.31 9.35
N PRO A 130 -8.76 10.90 10.24
CA PRO A 130 -8.32 11.30 11.56
C PRO A 130 -7.82 10.14 12.43
N ALA A 131 -8.46 8.96 12.35
CA ALA A 131 -8.02 7.77 13.07
C ALA A 131 -6.61 7.32 12.63
N LEU A 132 -6.33 7.36 11.34
CA LEU A 132 -5.00 7.03 10.79
C LEU A 132 -3.93 8.01 11.28
N ILE A 133 -4.24 9.32 11.24
CA ILE A 133 -3.32 10.36 11.72
C ILE A 133 -3.06 10.18 13.22
N ALA A 134 -4.11 9.95 14.01
CA ALA A 134 -3.96 9.71 15.44
C ALA A 134 -3.10 8.46 15.74
N LEU A 135 -3.30 7.38 14.99
CA LEU A 135 -2.48 6.18 15.11
C LEU A 135 -1.02 6.44 14.76
N LEU A 136 -0.75 7.18 13.68
CA LEU A 136 0.61 7.55 13.29
C LEU A 136 1.30 8.40 14.36
N VAL A 137 0.61 9.41 14.87
CA VAL A 137 1.13 10.25 15.96
C VAL A 137 1.39 9.43 17.21
N PHE A 138 0.51 8.50 17.55
CA PHE A 138 0.68 7.59 18.69
C PHE A 138 1.92 6.69 18.51
N VAL A 139 2.09 6.06 17.35
CA VAL A 139 3.23 5.19 17.04
C VAL A 139 4.55 5.98 17.08
N ILE A 140 4.58 7.16 16.45
CA ILE A 140 5.77 8.03 16.48
C ILE A 140 6.07 8.48 17.91
N GLY A 141 5.04 8.89 18.66
CA GLY A 141 5.16 9.27 20.06
C GLY A 141 5.72 8.12 20.92
N ALA A 142 5.15 6.94 20.79
CA ALA A 142 5.63 5.75 21.51
C ALA A 142 7.10 5.42 21.20
N ALA A 143 7.49 5.51 19.93
CA ALA A 143 8.88 5.29 19.50
C ALA A 143 9.86 6.34 20.04
N LEU A 144 9.41 7.56 20.28
CA LEU A 144 10.24 8.62 20.89
C LEU A 144 10.42 8.44 22.42
N PHE A 145 9.40 7.86 23.09
CA PHE A 145 9.46 7.62 24.54
C PHE A 145 10.18 6.34 24.93
N ASP A 146 10.21 5.36 24.03
CA ASP A 146 10.96 4.13 24.19
C ASP A 146 11.93 3.99 23.00
N PRO A 147 13.07 4.71 23.03
CA PRO A 147 14.11 4.54 22.03
C PRO A 147 14.66 3.13 22.20
N ALA A 148 14.09 2.19 21.46
CA ALA A 148 14.63 0.85 21.34
C ALA A 148 16.14 0.93 21.12
N SER A 149 16.88 0.09 21.83
CA SER A 149 18.30 -0.14 21.73
C SER A 149 18.85 0.21 20.34
N GLY A 150 19.91 1.02 20.31
CA GLY A 150 20.53 1.66 19.16
C GLY A 150 20.42 0.95 17.81
N LEU A 151 20.61 1.69 16.75
CA LEU A 151 20.54 1.21 15.37
C LEU A 151 21.35 -0.10 15.25
N GLU A 152 20.69 -1.19 14.94
CA GLU A 152 21.34 -2.47 14.66
C GLU A 152 22.11 -2.37 13.33
N ALA A 153 23.11 -3.25 13.18
CA ALA A 153 23.84 -3.36 11.93
C ALA A 153 22.88 -3.69 10.77
N ALA A 154 23.07 -3.04 9.64
CA ALA A 154 22.21 -3.26 8.46
C ALA A 154 22.18 -4.74 8.06
N HIS A 155 21.01 -5.28 7.78
CA HIS A 155 20.87 -6.61 7.20
C HIS A 155 21.66 -6.72 5.89
N ALA A 156 22.15 -7.91 5.56
CA ALA A 156 23.04 -8.15 4.43
C ALA A 156 22.58 -7.50 3.11
N THR A 157 21.26 -7.46 2.87
CA THR A 157 20.66 -6.85 1.68
C THR A 157 20.86 -5.33 1.64
N TYR A 158 20.85 -4.67 2.79
CA TYR A 158 21.01 -3.22 2.90
C TYR A 158 22.48 -2.82 3.16
N ALA A 159 23.31 -3.74 3.61
CA ALA A 159 24.73 -3.47 3.89
C ALA A 159 25.53 -3.20 2.62
N SER A 160 25.24 -3.90 1.52
CA SER A 160 26.00 -3.78 0.26
C SER A 160 25.55 -2.60 -0.61
N ALA A 161 24.26 -2.34 -0.69
CA ALA A 161 23.68 -1.30 -1.57
C ALA A 161 22.37 -0.73 -0.96
N PRO A 162 22.46 0.06 0.12
CA PRO A 162 21.27 0.50 0.86
C PRO A 162 20.31 1.33 0.02
N ALA A 163 20.79 2.24 -0.81
CA ALA A 163 19.96 3.07 -1.68
C ALA A 163 19.23 2.24 -2.74
N MET A 164 19.88 1.24 -3.32
CA MET A 164 19.28 0.36 -4.33
C MET A 164 18.23 -0.56 -3.68
N SER A 165 18.52 -1.11 -2.51
CA SER A 165 17.57 -1.92 -1.76
C SER A 165 16.35 -1.11 -1.34
N GLY A 166 16.54 0.12 -0.88
CA GLY A 166 15.47 1.07 -0.61
C GLY A 166 14.64 1.39 -1.85
N PHE A 167 15.29 1.62 -3.00
CA PHE A 167 14.63 1.84 -4.28
C PHE A 167 13.74 0.66 -4.70
N LEU A 168 14.21 -0.56 -4.57
CA LEU A 168 13.44 -1.77 -4.86
C LEU A 168 12.26 -1.93 -3.87
N THR A 169 12.50 -1.69 -2.59
CA THR A 169 11.43 -1.74 -1.58
C THR A 169 10.37 -0.68 -1.84
N GLY A 170 10.76 0.54 -2.23
CA GLY A 170 9.83 1.60 -2.63
C GLY A 170 9.02 1.23 -3.89
N TYR A 171 9.63 0.54 -4.85
CA TYR A 171 8.93 0.03 -6.03
C TYR A 171 7.86 -1.00 -5.66
N GLN A 172 8.11 -1.85 -4.66
CA GLN A 172 7.12 -2.82 -4.14
C GLN A 172 5.92 -2.17 -3.47
N THR A 173 5.98 -0.88 -3.12
CA THR A 173 4.80 -0.16 -2.59
C THR A 173 3.79 0.20 -3.65
N MET A 174 4.14 0.11 -4.93
CA MET A 174 3.27 0.45 -6.05
C MET A 174 2.28 -0.65 -6.42
N ASP A 175 2.37 -1.79 -5.78
CA ASP A 175 1.42 -2.90 -5.95
C ASP A 175 0.01 -2.57 -5.47
#